data_24bf501559ff4a19d8f2d1ea94cc9bcc
#
_entry.id   24bf501559ff4a19d8f2d1ea94cc9bcc
#
_cell.length_a   1.000
_cell.length_b   1.000
_cell.length_c   1.000
_cell.angle_alpha   90.00
_cell.angle_beta   90.00
_cell.angle_gamma   90.00
#
_symmetry.space_group_name_H-M   'P 1'
#
loop_
_entity.id
_entity.type
_entity.pdbx_description
1 polymer ?
#
loop_
_entity_poly.entity_id
_entity_poly.type
_entity_poly.pdbx_seq_one_letter_code
_entity_poly.pdbx_strand_id
1 'polypeptide(L)'
;MKILSDFVVKLLTRCPTARWSPIPLRLMVGYGFMQHGFAKLSRGPDAFVAILQAMGVPVPHFMAWLTILTEVFGGLAVLLGAFVTIVTMPMMAVLLAAMLTVHLPYGFSSIKLLAVTATGAKFGPVGYEIILLYSACLAALVIGGSGPFAIDRLISKRCDARTRTKGFPTADALAALRRVAR
;
A
#
# COMPACT_ATOMS: atom_id res chain seq x y z
N MET A 1 -17.74 37.97 11.26
CA MET A 1 -16.39 37.40 11.27
C MET A 1 -16.26 36.13 12.11
N LYS A 2 -16.79 36.03 13.33
CA LYS A 2 -16.73 34.81 14.15
C LYS A 2 -17.36 33.56 13.51
N ILE A 3 -18.49 33.65 12.85
CA ILE A 3 -19.20 32.53 12.22
C ILE A 3 -18.35 31.90 11.11
N LEU A 4 -17.65 32.70 10.32
CA LEU A 4 -16.78 32.23 9.25
C LEU A 4 -15.51 31.56 9.82
N SER A 5 -14.92 32.13 10.88
CA SER A 5 -13.76 31.51 11.57
C SER A 5 -14.13 30.17 12.24
N ASP A 6 -15.30 30.09 12.88
CA ASP A 6 -15.77 28.85 13.50
C ASP A 6 -16.10 27.77 12.46
N PHE A 7 -16.66 28.17 11.31
CA PHE A 7 -16.89 27.26 10.19
C PHE A 7 -15.58 26.74 9.60
N VAL A 8 -14.61 27.62 9.36
CA VAL A 8 -13.27 27.26 8.83
C VAL A 8 -12.53 26.35 9.83
N VAL A 9 -12.53 26.70 11.12
CA VAL A 9 -11.91 25.86 12.15
C VAL A 9 -12.59 24.48 12.22
N LYS A 10 -13.93 24.43 12.14
CA LYS A 10 -14.68 23.16 12.13
C LYS A 10 -14.40 22.33 10.88
N LEU A 11 -14.19 22.97 9.72
CA LEU A 11 -13.79 22.30 8.47
C LEU A 11 -12.36 21.73 8.57
N LEU A 12 -11.44 22.47 9.18
CA LEU A 12 -10.03 22.08 9.30
C LEU A 12 -9.78 21.06 10.43
N THR A 13 -10.57 21.11 11.52
CA THR A 13 -10.33 20.28 12.71
C THR A 13 -11.19 19.03 12.80
N ARG A 14 -12.31 18.96 12.08
CA ARG A 14 -13.23 17.82 12.07
C ARG A 14 -13.44 17.30 10.65
N CYS A 15 -12.61 16.35 10.23
CA CYS A 15 -12.92 15.47 9.12
C CYS A 15 -13.55 14.18 9.70
N PRO A 16 -14.88 14.11 9.93
CA PRO A 16 -15.54 12.89 10.43
C PRO A 16 -15.40 11.73 9.42
N THR A 17 -15.02 12.08 8.19
CA THR A 17 -14.75 11.15 7.07
C THR A 17 -13.30 10.64 7.03
N ALA A 18 -12.38 11.14 7.86
CA ALA A 18 -10.98 10.73 7.87
C ALA A 18 -10.80 9.20 8.01
N ARG A 19 -11.70 8.54 8.74
CA ARG A 19 -11.74 7.07 8.87
C ARG A 19 -11.94 6.33 7.54
N TRP A 20 -12.45 7.03 6.50
CA TRP A 20 -12.72 6.44 5.20
C TRP A 20 -11.56 6.61 4.23
N SER A 21 -10.59 7.47 4.54
CA SER A 21 -9.42 7.75 3.69
C SER A 21 -8.62 6.51 3.28
N PRO A 22 -8.52 5.42 4.07
CA PRO A 22 -7.83 4.22 3.63
C PRO A 22 -8.51 3.48 2.48
N ILE A 23 -9.82 3.65 2.26
CA ILE A 23 -10.55 2.93 1.21
C ILE A 23 -10.02 3.26 -0.19
N PRO A 24 -10.00 4.53 -0.64
CA PRO A 24 -9.47 4.86 -1.96
C PRO A 24 -7.99 4.47 -2.11
N LEU A 25 -7.18 4.57 -1.06
CA LEU A 25 -5.80 4.14 -1.10
C LEU A 25 -5.69 2.63 -1.32
N ARG A 26 -6.48 1.82 -0.60
CA ARG A 26 -6.52 0.37 -0.77
C ARG A 26 -6.98 -0.04 -2.16
N LEU A 27 -8.03 0.62 -2.69
CA LEU A 27 -8.54 0.35 -4.03
C LEU A 27 -7.46 0.63 -5.09
N MET A 28 -6.82 1.79 -5.04
CA MET A 28 -5.81 2.16 -6.03
C MET A 28 -4.57 1.28 -5.94
N VAL A 29 -4.00 1.13 -4.74
CA VAL A 29 -2.77 0.36 -4.56
C VAL A 29 -3.02 -1.13 -4.78
N GLY A 30 -4.07 -1.69 -4.16
CA GLY A 30 -4.39 -3.11 -4.27
C GLY A 30 -4.69 -3.52 -5.70
N TYR A 31 -5.56 -2.77 -6.39
CA TYR A 31 -5.88 -3.04 -7.80
C TYR A 31 -4.65 -2.87 -8.70
N GLY A 32 -3.89 -1.78 -8.54
CA GLY A 32 -2.71 -1.52 -9.35
C GLY A 32 -1.65 -2.63 -9.23
N PHE A 33 -1.35 -3.10 -8.02
CA PHE A 33 -0.45 -4.23 -7.82
C PHE A 33 -0.96 -5.51 -8.49
N MET A 34 -2.24 -5.82 -8.31
CA MET A 34 -2.85 -6.98 -8.98
C MET A 34 -2.70 -6.89 -10.51
N GLN A 35 -2.94 -5.71 -11.11
CA GLN A 35 -2.79 -5.51 -12.55
C GLN A 35 -1.35 -5.75 -13.02
N HIS A 36 -0.35 -5.30 -12.26
CA HIS A 36 1.06 -5.56 -12.57
C HIS A 36 1.41 -7.06 -12.49
N GLY A 37 0.92 -7.76 -11.47
CA GLY A 37 1.09 -9.20 -11.33
C GLY A 37 0.40 -9.98 -12.45
N PHE A 38 -0.85 -9.67 -12.75
CA PHE A 38 -1.60 -10.31 -13.85
C PHE A 38 -0.99 -10.02 -15.22
N ALA A 39 -0.46 -8.83 -15.45
CA ALA A 39 0.24 -8.50 -16.70
C ALA A 39 1.48 -9.38 -16.92
N LYS A 40 2.20 -9.72 -15.83
CA LYS A 40 3.34 -10.66 -15.92
C LYS A 40 2.86 -12.10 -16.16
N LEU A 41 1.79 -12.52 -15.51
CA LEU A 41 1.19 -13.84 -15.72
C LEU A 41 0.68 -14.02 -17.16
N SER A 42 -0.02 -13.02 -17.71
CA SER A 42 -0.61 -13.09 -19.04
C SER A 42 0.43 -13.07 -20.16
N ARG A 43 1.59 -12.43 -19.95
CA ARG A 43 2.74 -12.44 -20.90
C ARG A 43 3.59 -13.71 -20.80
N GLY A 44 3.31 -14.54 -19.80
CA GLY A 44 4.12 -15.69 -19.42
C GLY A 44 5.22 -15.32 -18.41
N PRO A 45 5.31 -16.07 -17.29
CA PRO A 45 6.31 -15.82 -16.26
C PRO A 45 7.75 -15.87 -16.79
N ASP A 46 8.02 -16.72 -17.79
CA ASP A 46 9.35 -16.89 -18.40
C ASP A 46 9.83 -15.61 -19.12
N ALA A 47 8.92 -14.84 -19.69
CA ALA A 47 9.27 -13.53 -20.26
C ALA A 47 9.78 -12.56 -19.18
N PHE A 48 9.21 -12.60 -18.00
CA PHE A 48 9.69 -11.78 -16.87
C PHE A 48 11.00 -12.34 -16.29
N VAL A 49 11.17 -13.66 -16.25
CA VAL A 49 12.45 -14.31 -15.88
C VAL A 49 13.57 -13.83 -16.80
N ALA A 50 13.35 -13.82 -18.13
CA ALA A 50 14.35 -13.35 -19.10
C ALA A 50 14.76 -11.88 -18.84
N ILE A 51 13.81 -11.01 -18.46
CA ILE A 51 14.11 -9.62 -18.09
C ILE A 51 15.01 -9.58 -16.85
N LEU A 52 14.69 -10.34 -15.80
CA LEU A 52 15.50 -10.38 -14.58
C LEU A 52 16.89 -10.94 -14.83
N GLN A 53 17.02 -11.94 -15.71
CA GLN A 53 18.33 -12.47 -16.14
C GLN A 53 19.16 -11.40 -16.86
N ALA A 54 18.57 -10.68 -17.80
CA ALA A 54 19.23 -9.60 -18.51
C ALA A 54 19.69 -8.46 -17.59
N MET A 55 19.00 -8.26 -16.44
CA MET A 55 19.35 -7.29 -15.42
C MET A 55 20.36 -7.82 -14.39
N GLY A 56 20.83 -9.07 -14.53
CA GLY A 56 21.79 -9.68 -13.61
C GLY A 56 21.22 -10.03 -12.23
N VAL A 57 19.89 -10.18 -12.11
CA VAL A 57 19.25 -10.53 -10.85
C VAL A 57 19.58 -11.99 -10.50
N PRO A 58 20.09 -12.30 -9.28
CA PRO A 58 20.37 -13.66 -8.87
C PRO A 58 19.09 -14.48 -8.74
N VAL A 59 19.17 -15.78 -9.05
CA VAL A 59 18.05 -16.74 -8.96
C VAL A 59 16.76 -16.20 -9.62
N PRO A 60 16.81 -15.83 -10.93
CA PRO A 60 15.77 -15.03 -11.57
C PRO A 60 14.40 -15.71 -11.62
N HIS A 61 14.35 -17.04 -11.74
CA HIS A 61 13.08 -17.79 -11.67
C HIS A 61 12.39 -17.63 -10.32
N PHE A 62 13.13 -17.76 -9.22
CA PHE A 62 12.58 -17.57 -7.89
C PHE A 62 12.13 -16.13 -7.67
N MET A 63 12.95 -15.15 -8.06
CA MET A 63 12.64 -13.72 -7.91
C MET A 63 11.42 -13.30 -8.76
N ALA A 64 11.26 -13.89 -9.95
CA ALA A 64 10.09 -13.63 -10.79
C ALA A 64 8.81 -14.10 -10.13
N TRP A 65 8.76 -15.34 -9.65
CA TRP A 65 7.58 -15.86 -8.96
C TRP A 65 7.31 -15.15 -7.64
N LEU A 66 8.34 -14.85 -6.85
CA LEU A 66 8.20 -14.07 -5.63
C LEU A 66 7.57 -12.71 -5.89
N THR A 67 8.03 -12.02 -6.94
CA THR A 67 7.47 -10.72 -7.35
C THR A 67 6.01 -10.86 -7.80
N ILE A 68 5.70 -11.81 -8.69
CA ILE A 68 4.33 -12.04 -9.19
C ILE A 68 3.38 -12.35 -8.04
N LEU A 69 3.76 -13.27 -7.15
CA LEU A 69 2.95 -13.64 -5.98
C LEU A 69 2.75 -12.46 -5.02
N THR A 70 3.80 -11.68 -4.78
CA THR A 70 3.72 -10.47 -3.96
C THR A 70 2.76 -9.44 -4.58
N GLU A 71 2.82 -9.25 -5.90
CA GLU A 71 1.95 -8.30 -6.59
C GLU A 71 0.47 -8.76 -6.59
N VAL A 72 0.21 -10.03 -6.89
CA VAL A 72 -1.16 -10.55 -6.94
C VAL A 72 -1.76 -10.67 -5.54
N PHE A 73 -1.11 -11.42 -4.64
CA PHE A 73 -1.67 -11.69 -3.32
C PHE A 73 -1.50 -10.52 -2.35
N GLY A 74 -0.39 -9.78 -2.43
CA GLY A 74 -0.20 -8.55 -1.67
C GLY A 74 -1.21 -7.48 -2.09
N GLY A 75 -1.42 -7.30 -3.39
CA GLY A 75 -2.45 -6.41 -3.92
C GLY A 75 -3.85 -6.80 -3.46
N LEU A 76 -4.21 -8.08 -3.52
CA LEU A 76 -5.49 -8.61 -3.02
C LEU A 76 -5.63 -8.38 -1.50
N ALA A 77 -4.59 -8.66 -0.73
CA ALA A 77 -4.59 -8.47 0.71
C ALA A 77 -4.79 -6.99 1.08
N VAL A 78 -4.11 -6.06 0.41
CA VAL A 78 -4.31 -4.61 0.60
C VAL A 78 -5.72 -4.22 0.21
N LEU A 79 -6.26 -4.71 -0.91
CA LEU A 79 -7.62 -4.43 -1.37
C LEU A 79 -8.66 -4.84 -0.31
N LEU A 80 -8.51 -6.01 0.28
CA LEU A 80 -9.38 -6.52 1.33
C LEU A 80 -9.09 -5.93 2.72
N GLY A 81 -7.96 -5.24 2.88
CA GLY A 81 -7.48 -4.73 4.18
C GLY A 81 -7.11 -5.86 5.14
N ALA A 82 -6.46 -6.89 4.60
CA ALA A 82 -6.01 -8.05 5.35
C ALA A 82 -4.49 -8.01 5.50
N PHE A 83 -3.99 -8.12 6.73
CA PHE A 83 -2.56 -8.14 7.05
C PHE A 83 -1.76 -7.00 6.40
N VAL A 84 -2.38 -5.80 6.27
CA VAL A 84 -1.85 -4.67 5.50
C VAL A 84 -0.42 -4.34 5.91
N THR A 85 -0.13 -4.27 7.20
CA THR A 85 1.23 -3.96 7.70
C THR A 85 2.26 -5.01 7.27
N ILE A 86 1.88 -6.30 7.25
CA ILE A 86 2.79 -7.41 6.91
C ILE A 86 3.06 -7.44 5.41
N VAL A 87 1.99 -7.36 4.60
CA VAL A 87 2.12 -7.46 3.14
C VAL A 87 2.76 -6.22 2.51
N THR A 88 2.67 -5.07 3.18
CA THR A 88 3.34 -3.84 2.75
C THR A 88 4.86 -3.99 2.66
N MET A 89 5.47 -4.79 3.54
CA MET A 89 6.94 -4.96 3.52
C MET A 89 7.46 -5.56 2.20
N PRO A 90 7.01 -6.74 1.74
CA PRO A 90 7.46 -7.27 0.45
C PRO A 90 7.01 -6.40 -0.72
N MET A 91 5.84 -5.74 -0.65
CA MET A 91 5.39 -4.81 -1.70
C MET A 91 6.33 -3.60 -1.81
N MET A 92 6.77 -3.03 -0.70
CA MET A 92 7.77 -1.94 -0.70
C MET A 92 9.11 -2.40 -1.27
N ALA A 93 9.55 -3.64 -0.96
CA ALA A 93 10.76 -4.20 -1.53
C ALA A 93 10.67 -4.32 -3.07
N VAL A 94 9.53 -4.78 -3.60
CA VAL A 94 9.27 -4.85 -5.05
C VAL A 94 9.29 -3.45 -5.67
N LEU A 95 8.65 -2.45 -5.06
CA LEU A 95 8.66 -1.06 -5.54
C LEU A 95 10.08 -0.48 -5.55
N LEU A 96 10.84 -0.69 -4.48
CA LEU A 96 12.21 -0.20 -4.39
C LEU A 96 13.12 -0.87 -5.42
N ALA A 97 13.01 -2.17 -5.60
CA ALA A 97 13.74 -2.90 -6.63
C ALA A 97 13.41 -2.35 -8.03
N ALA A 98 12.12 -2.19 -8.37
CA ALA A 98 11.69 -1.63 -9.65
C ALA A 98 12.17 -0.18 -9.84
N MET A 99 12.16 0.64 -8.78
CA MET A 99 12.68 2.00 -8.82
C MET A 99 14.16 2.03 -9.20
N LEU A 100 14.98 1.25 -8.50
CA LEU A 100 16.43 1.26 -8.67
C LEU A 100 16.88 0.61 -9.98
N THR A 101 16.21 -0.46 -10.41
CA THR A 101 16.66 -1.25 -11.56
C THR A 101 16.07 -0.80 -12.90
N VAL A 102 14.84 -0.26 -12.87
CA VAL A 102 14.09 0.06 -14.11
C VAL A 102 13.87 1.56 -14.28
N HIS A 103 13.37 2.24 -13.24
CA HIS A 103 12.81 3.57 -13.41
C HIS A 103 13.77 4.71 -13.11
N LEU A 104 14.83 4.47 -12.32
CA LEU A 104 15.80 5.49 -11.91
C LEU A 104 16.46 6.21 -13.09
N PRO A 105 16.90 5.50 -14.17
CA PRO A 105 17.50 6.14 -15.34
C PRO A 105 16.56 7.10 -16.09
N TYR A 106 15.26 6.90 -15.93
CA TYR A 106 14.25 7.73 -16.60
C TYR A 106 13.87 9.00 -15.80
N GLY A 107 14.44 9.21 -14.59
CA GLY A 107 14.20 10.37 -13.76
C GLY A 107 12.81 10.39 -13.12
N PHE A 108 12.42 11.52 -12.53
CA PHE A 108 11.23 11.62 -11.69
C PHE A 108 9.92 11.47 -12.48
N SER A 109 9.72 12.26 -13.54
CA SER A 109 8.43 12.43 -14.21
C SER A 109 7.91 11.14 -14.86
N SER A 110 6.66 10.81 -14.59
CA SER A 110 5.94 9.68 -15.20
C SER A 110 5.35 10.02 -16.56
N ILE A 111 5.23 11.31 -16.91
CA ILE A 111 4.70 11.79 -18.19
C ILE A 111 5.79 12.58 -18.89
N LYS A 112 6.33 12.04 -19.99
CA LYS A 112 7.35 12.69 -20.81
C LYS A 112 6.90 12.72 -22.25
N LEU A 113 6.50 13.89 -22.73
CA LEU A 113 6.22 14.08 -24.15
C LEU A 113 7.55 14.07 -24.92
N LEU A 114 7.72 13.11 -25.82
CA LEU A 114 8.89 13.00 -26.68
C LEU A 114 8.68 13.71 -28.02
N ALA A 115 7.52 13.53 -28.63
CA ALA A 115 7.20 14.12 -29.91
C ALA A 115 5.68 14.23 -30.11
N VAL A 116 5.26 15.22 -30.91
CA VAL A 116 3.91 15.29 -31.45
C VAL A 116 3.99 14.92 -32.91
N THR A 117 3.26 13.88 -33.31
CA THR A 117 3.22 13.37 -34.68
C THR A 117 1.83 13.56 -35.28
N ALA A 118 1.68 13.37 -36.58
CA ALA A 118 0.36 13.42 -37.24
C ALA A 118 -0.63 12.37 -36.69
N THR A 119 -0.13 11.29 -36.07
CA THR A 119 -0.93 10.22 -35.44
C THR A 119 -1.16 10.44 -33.93
N GLY A 120 -0.67 11.53 -33.33
CA GLY A 120 -0.82 11.87 -31.94
C GLY A 120 0.48 12.08 -31.17
N ALA A 121 0.36 12.28 -29.86
CA ALA A 121 1.50 12.48 -28.96
C ALA A 121 2.19 11.15 -28.63
N LYS A 122 3.52 11.12 -28.74
CA LYS A 122 4.36 10.01 -28.29
C LYS A 122 4.98 10.34 -26.94
N PHE A 123 4.79 9.43 -25.97
CA PHE A 123 5.34 9.56 -24.63
C PHE A 123 6.54 8.63 -24.44
N GLY A 124 7.46 9.06 -23.59
CA GLY A 124 8.65 8.30 -23.22
C GLY A 124 8.38 7.31 -22.09
N PRO A 125 9.44 6.58 -21.68
CA PRO A 125 9.35 5.65 -20.57
C PRO A 125 9.00 6.38 -19.25
N VAL A 126 8.25 5.67 -18.41
CA VAL A 126 7.72 6.18 -17.15
C VAL A 126 8.84 6.30 -16.11
N GLY A 127 8.95 7.46 -15.47
CA GLY A 127 9.87 7.69 -14.35
C GLY A 127 9.38 7.10 -13.02
N TYR A 128 10.08 7.42 -11.93
CA TYR A 128 9.82 6.81 -10.63
C TYR A 128 8.74 7.52 -9.78
N GLU A 129 8.11 8.57 -10.26
CA GLU A 129 7.04 9.32 -9.59
C GLU A 129 5.91 8.41 -9.10
N ILE A 130 5.41 7.51 -9.97
CA ILE A 130 4.34 6.57 -9.62
C ILE A 130 4.77 5.62 -8.51
N ILE A 131 6.03 5.17 -8.51
CA ILE A 131 6.55 4.29 -7.47
C ILE A 131 6.56 4.99 -6.12
N LEU A 132 6.99 6.26 -6.07
CA LEU A 132 6.95 7.05 -4.84
C LEU A 132 5.51 7.27 -4.37
N LEU A 133 4.58 7.51 -5.29
CA LEU A 133 3.17 7.65 -4.96
C LEU A 133 2.59 6.37 -4.35
N TYR A 134 2.86 5.21 -4.94
CA TYR A 134 2.46 3.91 -4.37
C TYR A 134 3.09 3.67 -3.00
N SER A 135 4.38 4.00 -2.85
CA SER A 135 5.09 3.88 -1.57
C SER A 135 4.49 4.76 -0.49
N ALA A 136 4.16 6.01 -0.83
CA ALA A 136 3.49 6.95 0.08
C ALA A 136 2.08 6.44 0.49
N CYS A 137 1.32 5.89 -0.45
CA CYS A 137 0.01 5.30 -0.18
C CYS A 137 0.12 4.10 0.77
N LEU A 138 1.09 3.19 0.54
CA LEU A 138 1.35 2.05 1.42
C LEU A 138 1.77 2.51 2.82
N ALA A 139 2.66 3.49 2.92
CA ALA A 139 3.06 4.09 4.19
C ALA A 139 1.86 4.72 4.93
N ALA A 140 0.99 5.45 4.22
CA ALA A 140 -0.21 6.03 4.78
C ALA A 140 -1.18 4.96 5.31
N LEU A 141 -1.31 3.80 4.63
CA LEU A 141 -2.13 2.68 5.08
C LEU A 141 -1.55 2.00 6.34
N VAL A 142 -0.22 1.91 6.46
CA VAL A 142 0.43 1.36 7.66
C VAL A 142 0.26 2.30 8.86
N ILE A 143 0.49 3.61 8.65
CA ILE A 143 0.41 4.63 9.73
C ILE A 143 -1.04 4.89 10.13
N GLY A 144 -1.92 5.07 9.15
CA GLY A 144 -3.33 5.41 9.35
C GLY A 144 -4.25 4.22 9.62
N GLY A 145 -3.74 3.00 9.45
CA GLY A 145 -4.50 1.76 9.57
C GLY A 145 -5.36 1.43 8.35
N SER A 146 -5.87 0.20 8.34
CA SER A 146 -6.59 -0.39 7.19
C SER A 146 -8.01 0.21 6.97
N GLY A 147 -8.52 1.02 7.89
CA GLY A 147 -9.83 1.70 7.78
C GLY A 147 -11.06 0.82 7.97
N PRO A 148 -12.27 1.32 7.63
CA PRO A 148 -13.51 0.57 7.72
C PRO A 148 -13.53 -0.57 6.66
N PHE A 149 -14.34 -1.60 6.94
CA PHE A 149 -14.47 -2.82 6.10
C PHE A 149 -13.15 -3.58 5.86
N ALA A 150 -12.12 -3.32 6.69
CA ALA A 150 -10.89 -4.09 6.64
C ALA A 150 -11.05 -5.41 7.42
N ILE A 151 -10.47 -6.48 6.88
CA ILE A 151 -10.41 -7.79 7.55
C ILE A 151 -9.62 -7.65 8.85
N ASP A 152 -8.54 -6.89 8.88
CA ASP A 152 -7.74 -6.61 10.07
C ASP A 152 -8.57 -6.06 11.24
N ARG A 153 -9.54 -5.19 10.93
CA ARG A 153 -10.46 -4.62 11.93
C ARG A 153 -11.45 -5.67 12.47
N LEU A 154 -11.88 -6.60 11.63
CA LEU A 154 -12.76 -7.70 12.06
C LEU A 154 -12.01 -8.65 12.99
N ILE A 155 -10.75 -8.98 12.64
CA ILE A 155 -9.88 -9.83 13.46
C ILE A 155 -9.61 -9.17 14.82
N SER A 156 -9.22 -7.89 14.84
CA SER A 156 -8.93 -7.15 16.07
C SER A 156 -10.14 -7.13 17.02
N LYS A 157 -11.34 -6.83 16.50
CA LYS A 157 -12.58 -6.86 17.30
C LYS A 157 -12.87 -8.25 17.89
N ARG A 158 -12.62 -9.32 17.15
CA ARG A 158 -12.80 -10.71 17.65
C ARG A 158 -11.78 -11.05 18.74
N CYS A 159 -10.54 -10.62 18.58
CA CYS A 159 -9.50 -10.81 19.59
C CYS A 159 -9.85 -10.09 20.89
N ASP A 160 -10.28 -8.82 20.81
CA ASP A 160 -10.67 -8.02 21.97
C ASP A 160 -11.88 -8.63 22.71
N ALA A 161 -12.89 -9.11 21.98
CA ALA A 161 -14.05 -9.80 22.55
C ALA A 161 -13.62 -11.07 23.30
N ARG A 162 -12.69 -11.84 22.75
CA ARG A 162 -12.21 -13.10 23.33
C ARG A 162 -11.34 -12.87 24.58
N THR A 163 -10.59 -11.77 24.63
CA THR A 163 -9.78 -11.38 25.79
C THR A 163 -10.68 -10.92 26.94
N ARG A 164 -11.76 -10.20 26.64
CA ARG A 164 -12.77 -9.80 27.64
C ARG A 164 -13.49 -11.01 28.25
N THR A 165 -13.83 -12.01 27.45
CA THR A 165 -14.53 -13.21 27.96
C THR A 165 -13.63 -14.13 28.77
N LYS A 166 -12.29 -14.03 28.61
CA LYS A 166 -11.33 -14.84 29.40
C LYS A 166 -10.91 -14.21 30.73
N GLY A 167 -11.55 -13.09 31.15
CA GLY A 167 -11.28 -12.47 32.46
C GLY A 167 -9.89 -11.89 32.63
N PHE A 168 -9.16 -11.67 31.54
CA PHE A 168 -7.84 -11.01 31.63
C PHE A 168 -8.06 -9.53 32.01
N PRO A 169 -7.42 -9.03 33.07
CA PRO A 169 -7.60 -7.65 33.49
C PRO A 169 -7.19 -6.72 32.36
N THR A 170 -8.08 -5.74 32.04
CA THR A 170 -7.77 -4.71 31.05
C THR A 170 -6.57 -3.88 31.53
N ALA A 171 -5.87 -3.23 30.60
CA ALA A 171 -4.74 -2.35 30.93
C ALA A 171 -5.11 -1.30 32.00
N ASP A 172 -6.35 -0.83 31.98
CA ASP A 172 -6.91 0.09 33.00
C ASP A 172 -7.09 -0.58 34.36
N ALA A 173 -7.51 -1.85 34.42
CA ALA A 173 -7.60 -2.61 35.65
C ALA A 173 -6.22 -2.90 36.26
N LEU A 174 -5.23 -3.19 35.42
CA LEU A 174 -3.83 -3.34 35.82
C LEU A 174 -3.23 -2.01 36.32
N ALA A 175 -3.57 -0.89 35.68
CA ALA A 175 -3.15 0.44 36.13
C ALA A 175 -3.80 0.83 37.45
N ALA A 176 -5.08 0.50 37.67
CA ALA A 176 -5.78 0.68 38.93
C ALA A 176 -5.18 -0.15 40.08
N LEU A 177 -4.86 -1.43 39.84
CA LEU A 177 -4.19 -2.29 40.82
C LEU A 177 -2.79 -1.78 41.19
N ARG A 178 -2.03 -1.20 40.27
CA ARG A 178 -0.74 -0.55 40.56
C ARG A 178 -0.85 0.73 41.38
N ARG A 179 -1.98 1.43 41.32
CA ARG A 179 -2.22 2.63 42.16
C ARG A 179 -2.59 2.26 43.60
N VAL A 180 -3.23 1.13 43.84
CA VAL A 180 -3.62 0.66 45.16
C VAL A 180 -2.44 -0.01 45.90
N ALA A 181 -1.44 -0.48 45.15
CA ALA A 181 -0.24 -1.14 45.71
C ALA A 181 0.91 -0.16 46.03
N ARG A 182 0.67 1.15 45.92
CA ARG A 182 1.58 2.22 46.36
C ARG A 182 0.96 2.97 47.55
#